data_7e3745f6bd48b47fcd363831ffdebec3
#
_entry.id   7e3745f6bd48b47fcd363831ffdebec3
#
_cell.length_a   1.000
_cell.length_b   1.000
_cell.length_c   1.000
_cell.angle_alpha   90.00
_cell.angle_beta   90.00
_cell.angle_gamma   90.00
#
_symmetry.space_group_name_H-M   'P 1'
#
loop_
_entity.id
_entity.type
_entity.pdbx_description
1 polymer ?
#
loop_
_entity_poly.entity_id
_entity_poly.type
_entity_poly.pdbx_seq_one_letter_code
_entity_poly.pdbx_strand_id
1 'polypeptide(L)'
;YVKAIGAYKGALRHADTDSLRSVIWGMIGDAWHQKAEAGEPNLEERLPLQTGLLGKKGIARKAMKECYKAYERSLRYWPDNTMVLNNYAYFLSLEERDLERALTMSSRVVALTDNNPTYLDTHGWVLFKLGRTDEARKILQKAVALDGQKSPELMVHYGDILHLLGEQFMAEIYWRRALEKGYDAR
;
A
#
# COMPACT_ATOMS: atom_id res chain seq x y z
N TYR A 1 -11.52 -9.86 9.48
CA TYR A 1 -11.61 -9.20 8.16
C TYR A 1 -12.98 -9.47 7.50
N VAL A 2 -13.46 -10.72 7.43
CA VAL A 2 -14.73 -11.08 6.76
C VAL A 2 -15.93 -10.35 7.38
N LYS A 3 -15.99 -10.27 8.72
CA LYS A 3 -17.04 -9.50 9.43
C LYS A 3 -16.98 -8.00 9.08
N ALA A 4 -15.79 -7.42 9.03
CA ALA A 4 -15.60 -6.02 8.65
C ALA A 4 -16.06 -5.75 7.21
N ILE A 5 -15.68 -6.61 6.26
CA ILE A 5 -16.14 -6.51 4.87
C ILE A 5 -17.67 -6.59 4.78
N GLY A 6 -18.30 -7.49 5.56
CA GLY A 6 -19.77 -7.61 5.64
C GLY A 6 -20.41 -6.34 6.17
N ALA A 7 -19.87 -5.77 7.25
CA ALA A 7 -20.35 -4.53 7.84
C ALA A 7 -20.22 -3.34 6.87
N TYR A 8 -19.07 -3.19 6.20
CA TYR A 8 -18.85 -2.14 5.19
C TYR A 8 -19.80 -2.27 3.99
N LYS A 9 -20.04 -3.50 3.51
CA LYS A 9 -21.04 -3.74 2.45
C LYS A 9 -22.48 -3.39 2.91
N GLY A 10 -22.78 -3.60 4.19
CA GLY A 10 -24.01 -3.13 4.80
C GLY A 10 -24.13 -1.60 4.77
N ALA A 11 -23.05 -0.91 5.17
CA ALA A 11 -22.98 0.56 5.19
C ALA A 11 -23.17 1.20 3.81
N LEU A 12 -22.74 0.53 2.72
CA LEU A 12 -22.94 1.02 1.34
C LEU A 12 -24.43 1.26 1.00
N ARG A 13 -25.37 0.53 1.64
CA ARG A 13 -26.80 0.71 1.40
C ARG A 13 -27.34 2.03 1.93
N HIS A 14 -26.61 2.64 2.86
CA HIS A 14 -26.96 3.90 3.52
C HIS A 14 -26.05 5.05 3.09
N ALA A 15 -25.13 4.79 2.18
CA ALA A 15 -24.25 5.82 1.64
C ALA A 15 -25.01 6.69 0.63
N ASP A 16 -25.21 7.94 0.97
CA ASP A 16 -25.97 8.92 0.21
C ASP A 16 -25.12 9.74 -0.77
N THR A 17 -23.82 9.84 -0.51
CA THR A 17 -22.89 10.60 -1.35
C THR A 17 -21.85 9.69 -2.04
N ASP A 18 -21.35 10.13 -3.19
CA ASP A 18 -20.29 9.41 -3.91
C ASP A 18 -18.98 9.42 -3.13
N SER A 19 -18.69 10.50 -2.42
CA SER A 19 -17.54 10.58 -1.52
C SER A 19 -17.59 9.49 -0.44
N LEU A 20 -18.74 9.32 0.22
CA LEU A 20 -18.93 8.29 1.24
C LEU A 20 -18.84 6.87 0.64
N ARG A 21 -19.45 6.65 -0.53
CA ARG A 21 -19.33 5.36 -1.25
C ARG A 21 -17.87 5.05 -1.58
N SER A 22 -17.12 6.05 -2.05
CA SER A 22 -15.70 5.90 -2.33
C SER A 22 -14.91 5.49 -1.08
N VAL A 23 -15.10 6.19 0.03
CA VAL A 23 -14.42 5.87 1.30
C VAL A 23 -14.74 4.45 1.75
N ILE A 24 -16.02 4.04 1.73
CA ILE A 24 -16.42 2.69 2.15
C ILE A 24 -15.82 1.62 1.22
N TRP A 25 -15.77 1.85 -0.09
CA TRP A 25 -15.10 0.93 -1.01
C TRP A 25 -13.59 0.86 -0.77
N GLY A 26 -12.96 1.96 -0.39
CA GLY A 26 -11.56 1.98 0.06
C GLY A 26 -11.34 1.07 1.28
N MET A 27 -12.17 1.24 2.33
CA MET A 27 -12.13 0.40 3.53
C MET A 27 -12.34 -1.09 3.23
N ILE A 28 -13.21 -1.42 2.26
CA ILE A 28 -13.40 -2.80 1.79
C ILE A 28 -12.10 -3.31 1.15
N GLY A 29 -11.42 -2.49 0.36
CA GLY A 29 -10.13 -2.82 -0.24
C GLY A 29 -9.06 -3.11 0.82
N ASP A 30 -8.90 -2.22 1.79
CA ASP A 30 -7.95 -2.38 2.89
C ASP A 30 -8.22 -3.65 3.70
N ALA A 31 -9.49 -3.96 3.99
CA ALA A 31 -9.86 -5.18 4.70
C ALA A 31 -9.55 -6.46 3.89
N TRP A 32 -9.65 -6.41 2.56
CA TRP A 32 -9.21 -7.50 1.70
C TRP A 32 -7.69 -7.63 1.65
N HIS A 33 -6.95 -6.53 1.65
CA HIS A 33 -5.49 -6.56 1.76
C HIS A 33 -5.04 -7.20 3.08
N GLN A 34 -5.58 -6.75 4.20
CA GLN A 34 -5.29 -7.33 5.52
C GLN A 34 -5.60 -8.84 5.59
N LYS A 35 -6.68 -9.27 4.91
CA LYS A 35 -6.99 -10.71 4.77
C LYS A 35 -5.92 -11.43 3.95
N ALA A 36 -5.39 -10.81 2.91
CA ALA A 36 -4.33 -11.39 2.09
C ALA A 36 -3.04 -11.59 2.90
N GLU A 37 -2.65 -10.59 3.69
CA GLU A 37 -1.48 -10.66 4.58
C GLU A 37 -1.64 -11.74 5.67
N ALA A 38 -2.80 -11.81 6.30
CA ALA A 38 -3.07 -12.82 7.32
C ALA A 38 -3.08 -14.25 6.77
N GLY A 39 -3.31 -14.43 5.47
CA GLY A 39 -3.40 -15.74 4.83
C GLY A 39 -4.51 -16.64 5.40
N GLU A 40 -5.52 -16.04 6.05
CA GLU A 40 -6.61 -16.76 6.71
C GLU A 40 -7.72 -17.16 5.73
N PRO A 41 -8.07 -18.46 5.64
CA PRO A 41 -9.22 -18.89 4.87
C PRO A 41 -10.53 -18.42 5.52
N ASN A 42 -11.53 -18.02 4.72
CA ASN A 42 -12.87 -17.80 5.22
C ASN A 42 -13.57 -19.13 5.55
N LEU A 43 -14.79 -19.08 6.15
CA LEU A 43 -15.51 -20.27 6.57
C LEU A 43 -15.80 -21.23 5.39
N GLU A 44 -16.11 -20.70 4.20
CA GLU A 44 -16.35 -21.48 2.98
C GLU A 44 -15.08 -22.13 2.44
N GLU A 45 -13.91 -21.49 2.62
CA GLU A 45 -12.61 -21.99 2.23
C GLU A 45 -12.07 -23.05 3.23
N ARG A 46 -12.70 -23.20 4.40
CA ARG A 46 -12.39 -24.22 5.42
C ARG A 46 -13.06 -25.59 5.22
N LEU A 47 -13.98 -25.70 4.26
CA LEU A 47 -14.66 -26.95 4.00
C LEU A 47 -13.68 -27.98 3.38
N PRO A 48 -13.65 -29.25 3.88
CA PRO A 48 -12.59 -30.23 3.58
C PRO A 48 -12.40 -30.60 2.11
N LEU A 49 -13.41 -30.38 1.27
CA LEU A 49 -13.39 -30.74 -0.15
C LEU A 49 -12.71 -29.71 -1.07
N GLN A 50 -12.42 -28.49 -0.57
CA GLN A 50 -11.86 -27.41 -1.41
C GLN A 50 -10.50 -26.89 -0.93
N THR A 51 -10.08 -27.18 0.29
CA THR A 51 -8.84 -26.67 0.90
C THR A 51 -7.57 -27.30 0.39
N GLY A 52 -7.64 -28.43 -0.31
CA GLY A 52 -6.46 -29.07 -0.90
C GLY A 52 -5.87 -28.36 -2.13
N LEU A 53 -6.62 -27.44 -2.75
CA LEU A 53 -6.25 -26.80 -4.01
C LEU A 53 -5.77 -25.34 -3.86
N LEU A 54 -6.11 -24.66 -2.77
CA LEU A 54 -5.72 -23.27 -2.54
C LEU A 54 -4.85 -23.17 -1.27
N GLY A 55 -3.55 -23.41 -1.43
CA GLY A 55 -2.59 -23.08 -0.36
C GLY A 55 -2.63 -21.59 0.00
N LYS A 56 -1.97 -21.20 1.12
CA LYS A 56 -1.93 -19.79 1.61
C LYS A 56 -1.70 -18.76 0.49
N LYS A 57 -0.82 -19.06 -0.48
CA LYS A 57 -0.57 -18.20 -1.66
C LYS A 57 -1.81 -17.99 -2.55
N GLY A 58 -2.65 -19.00 -2.70
CA GLY A 58 -3.88 -18.91 -3.50
C GLY A 58 -4.94 -18.04 -2.81
N ILE A 59 -5.06 -18.15 -1.48
CA ILE A 59 -5.96 -17.33 -0.66
C ILE A 59 -5.54 -15.86 -0.73
N ALA A 60 -4.25 -15.58 -0.52
CA ALA A 60 -3.69 -14.24 -0.60
C ALA A 60 -3.95 -13.63 -2.00
N ARG A 61 -3.67 -14.36 -3.08
CA ARG A 61 -3.91 -13.90 -4.46
C ARG A 61 -5.38 -13.58 -4.74
N LYS A 62 -6.31 -14.41 -4.25
CA LYS A 62 -7.75 -14.16 -4.37
C LYS A 62 -8.16 -12.90 -3.60
N ALA A 63 -7.67 -12.73 -2.39
CA ALA A 63 -7.96 -11.57 -1.56
C ALA A 63 -7.39 -10.28 -2.18
N MET A 64 -6.17 -10.28 -2.72
CA MET A 64 -5.60 -9.14 -3.43
C MET A 64 -6.42 -8.76 -4.67
N LYS A 65 -6.92 -9.75 -5.43
CA LYS A 65 -7.82 -9.47 -6.55
C LYS A 65 -9.10 -8.75 -6.11
N GLU A 66 -9.70 -9.13 -4.99
CA GLU A 66 -10.87 -8.45 -4.45
C GLU A 66 -10.53 -7.07 -3.87
N CYS A 67 -9.33 -6.90 -3.28
CA CYS A 67 -8.81 -5.60 -2.87
C CYS A 67 -8.77 -4.62 -4.07
N TYR A 68 -8.12 -4.99 -5.16
CA TYR A 68 -8.03 -4.13 -6.34
C TYR A 68 -9.39 -3.82 -6.96
N LYS A 69 -10.31 -4.80 -7.02
CA LYS A 69 -11.69 -4.53 -7.46
C LYS A 69 -12.42 -3.51 -6.59
N ALA A 70 -12.19 -3.54 -5.29
CA ALA A 70 -12.78 -2.59 -4.37
C ALA A 70 -12.19 -1.19 -4.57
N TYR A 71 -10.88 -1.06 -4.74
CA TYR A 71 -10.22 0.21 -5.07
C TYR A 71 -10.69 0.79 -6.41
N GLU A 72 -10.85 -0.05 -7.45
CA GLU A 72 -11.43 0.39 -8.73
C GLU A 72 -12.85 0.95 -8.56
N ARG A 73 -13.66 0.32 -7.71
CA ARG A 73 -15.00 0.84 -7.40
C ARG A 73 -14.95 2.14 -6.62
N SER A 74 -14.05 2.26 -5.66
CA SER A 74 -13.82 3.49 -4.93
C SER A 74 -13.50 4.66 -5.87
N LEU A 75 -12.52 4.47 -6.75
CA LEU A 75 -12.05 5.50 -7.68
C LEU A 75 -13.08 5.85 -8.78
N ARG A 76 -14.07 4.99 -9.04
CA ARG A 76 -15.21 5.36 -9.91
C ARG A 76 -16.12 6.39 -9.27
N TYR A 77 -16.30 6.34 -7.95
CA TYR A 77 -17.12 7.32 -7.21
C TYR A 77 -16.34 8.60 -6.93
N TRP A 78 -15.06 8.47 -6.59
CA TRP A 78 -14.19 9.62 -6.32
C TRP A 78 -12.78 9.34 -6.87
N PRO A 79 -12.48 9.81 -8.10
CA PRO A 79 -11.19 9.58 -8.77
C PRO A 79 -9.98 10.13 -8.01
N ASP A 80 -10.16 11.16 -7.21
CA ASP A 80 -9.13 11.83 -6.41
C ASP A 80 -9.13 11.40 -4.93
N ASN A 81 -9.63 10.22 -4.62
CA ASN A 81 -9.49 9.65 -3.27
C ASN A 81 -8.01 9.31 -3.02
N THR A 82 -7.29 10.26 -2.42
CA THR A 82 -5.83 10.19 -2.21
C THR A 82 -5.41 8.98 -1.38
N MET A 83 -6.19 8.59 -0.38
CA MET A 83 -5.91 7.38 0.42
C MET A 83 -5.93 6.13 -0.45
N VAL A 84 -6.96 5.96 -1.28
CA VAL A 84 -7.10 4.79 -2.13
C VAL A 84 -6.05 4.78 -3.25
N LEU A 85 -5.80 5.94 -3.88
CA LEU A 85 -4.74 6.07 -4.89
C LEU A 85 -3.39 5.69 -4.32
N ASN A 86 -3.06 6.17 -3.11
CA ASN A 86 -1.81 5.87 -2.43
C ASN A 86 -1.67 4.37 -2.12
N ASN A 87 -2.66 3.78 -1.46
CA ASN A 87 -2.60 2.36 -1.07
C ASN A 87 -2.54 1.44 -2.29
N TYR A 88 -3.29 1.78 -3.34
CA TYR A 88 -3.28 1.03 -4.59
C TYR A 88 -1.90 1.09 -5.26
N ALA A 89 -1.32 2.29 -5.39
CA ALA A 89 0.02 2.48 -5.95
C ALA A 89 1.08 1.71 -5.15
N TYR A 90 1.02 1.78 -3.83
CA TYR A 90 1.93 1.08 -2.94
C TYR A 90 1.84 -0.45 -3.14
N PHE A 91 0.64 -1.03 -3.11
CA PHE A 91 0.48 -2.47 -3.27
C PHE A 91 0.89 -2.98 -4.66
N LEU A 92 0.64 -2.20 -5.71
CA LEU A 92 1.17 -2.53 -7.04
C LEU A 92 2.70 -2.53 -7.07
N SER A 93 3.32 -1.59 -6.36
CA SER A 93 4.78 -1.52 -6.28
C SER A 93 5.41 -2.68 -5.51
N LEU A 94 4.75 -3.17 -4.46
CA LEU A 94 5.18 -4.37 -3.73
C LEU A 94 5.09 -5.64 -4.58
N GLU A 95 4.08 -5.73 -5.44
CA GLU A 95 3.91 -6.84 -6.39
C GLU A 95 4.76 -6.68 -7.68
N GLU A 96 5.47 -5.55 -7.82
CA GLU A 96 6.23 -5.17 -9.03
C GLU A 96 5.37 -5.29 -10.31
N ARG A 97 4.11 -4.87 -10.21
CA ARG A 97 3.10 -5.01 -11.25
C ARG A 97 2.47 -3.65 -11.58
N ASP A 98 2.19 -3.42 -12.87
CA ASP A 98 1.56 -2.19 -13.36
C ASP A 98 2.22 -0.91 -12.81
N LEU A 99 3.57 -0.89 -12.74
CA LEU A 99 4.34 0.16 -12.08
C LEU A 99 4.12 1.55 -12.69
N GLU A 100 3.88 1.66 -13.99
CA GLU A 100 3.55 2.94 -14.64
C GLU A 100 2.18 3.47 -14.16
N ARG A 101 1.23 2.58 -13.94
CA ARG A 101 -0.04 2.95 -13.33
C ARG A 101 0.15 3.38 -11.88
N ALA A 102 0.96 2.66 -11.11
CA ALA A 102 1.32 3.05 -9.75
C ALA A 102 1.98 4.44 -9.71
N LEU A 103 2.87 4.74 -10.67
CA LEU A 103 3.49 6.05 -10.83
C LEU A 103 2.44 7.14 -11.10
N THR A 104 1.50 6.89 -12.02
CA THR A 104 0.43 7.83 -12.33
C THR A 104 -0.41 8.16 -11.08
N MET A 105 -0.80 7.12 -10.32
CA MET A 105 -1.58 7.30 -9.10
C MET A 105 -0.80 8.03 -8.00
N SER A 106 0.43 7.63 -7.72
CA SER A 106 1.26 8.26 -6.68
C SER A 106 1.63 9.70 -7.03
N SER A 107 1.91 10.00 -8.30
CA SER A 107 2.12 11.38 -8.79
C SER A 107 0.88 12.24 -8.57
N ARG A 108 -0.32 11.69 -8.86
CA ARG A 108 -1.59 12.40 -8.63
C ARG A 108 -1.79 12.72 -7.15
N VAL A 109 -1.49 11.77 -6.26
CA VAL A 109 -1.58 12.00 -4.81
C VAL A 109 -0.64 13.12 -4.36
N VAL A 110 0.61 13.10 -4.81
CA VAL A 110 1.59 14.16 -4.47
C VAL A 110 1.13 15.53 -4.97
N ALA A 111 0.52 15.59 -6.15
CA ALA A 111 -0.01 16.84 -6.71
C ALA A 111 -1.24 17.37 -5.95
N LEU A 112 -2.04 16.50 -5.32
CA LEU A 112 -3.25 16.85 -4.58
C LEU A 112 -3.00 17.16 -3.10
N THR A 113 -1.82 16.81 -2.58
CA THR A 113 -1.51 16.91 -1.16
C THR A 113 -0.24 17.73 -0.93
N ASP A 114 -0.25 18.57 0.10
CA ASP A 114 0.91 19.41 0.40
C ASP A 114 1.99 18.62 1.12
N ASN A 115 2.92 18.04 0.35
CA ASN A 115 4.16 17.43 0.84
C ASN A 115 3.98 16.46 2.02
N ASN A 116 2.90 15.68 2.03
CA ASN A 116 2.69 14.65 3.06
C ASN A 116 3.78 13.58 2.96
N PRO A 117 4.58 13.33 4.01
CA PRO A 117 5.72 12.41 3.96
C PRO A 117 5.31 10.96 3.63
N THR A 118 4.15 10.47 4.07
CA THR A 118 3.65 9.14 3.74
C THR A 118 3.39 8.99 2.24
N TYR A 119 2.85 10.02 1.61
CA TYR A 119 2.57 9.99 0.17
C TYR A 119 3.83 10.18 -0.67
N LEU A 120 4.77 10.99 -0.19
CA LEU A 120 6.09 11.10 -0.81
C LEU A 120 6.86 9.78 -0.70
N ASP A 121 6.73 9.05 0.42
CA ASP A 121 7.34 7.74 0.59
C ASP A 121 6.83 6.75 -0.48
N THR A 122 5.54 6.59 -0.61
CA THR A 122 4.94 5.73 -1.64
C THR A 122 5.40 6.13 -3.05
N HIS A 123 5.41 7.43 -3.36
CA HIS A 123 5.84 7.91 -4.67
C HIS A 123 7.33 7.62 -4.94
N GLY A 124 8.19 7.88 -3.95
CA GLY A 124 9.61 7.56 -4.02
C GLY A 124 9.86 6.06 -4.18
N TRP A 125 9.11 5.23 -3.45
CA TRP A 125 9.21 3.78 -3.55
C TRP A 125 8.78 3.26 -4.94
N VAL A 126 7.70 3.78 -5.51
CA VAL A 126 7.28 3.45 -6.89
C VAL A 126 8.35 3.84 -7.90
N LEU A 127 8.95 5.02 -7.78
CA LEU A 127 10.08 5.44 -8.64
C LEU A 127 11.28 4.50 -8.51
N PHE A 128 11.59 4.07 -7.30
CA PHE A 128 12.65 3.09 -7.04
C PHE A 128 12.38 1.76 -7.74
N LYS A 129 11.17 1.22 -7.63
CA LYS A 129 10.75 -0.01 -8.32
C LYS A 129 10.77 0.09 -9.85
N LEU A 130 10.63 1.29 -10.39
CA LEU A 130 10.82 1.59 -11.81
C LEU A 130 12.28 1.76 -12.24
N GLY A 131 13.24 1.64 -11.31
CA GLY A 131 14.67 1.86 -11.58
C GLY A 131 15.07 3.34 -11.70
N ARG A 132 14.16 4.28 -11.38
CA ARG A 132 14.39 5.74 -11.37
C ARG A 132 15.03 6.18 -10.05
N THR A 133 16.16 5.58 -9.70
CA THR A 133 16.77 5.63 -8.37
C THR A 133 17.17 7.04 -7.94
N ASP A 134 17.69 7.88 -8.85
CA ASP A 134 18.08 9.27 -8.52
C ASP A 134 16.87 10.15 -8.17
N GLU A 135 15.75 9.94 -8.86
CA GLU A 135 14.50 10.65 -8.57
C GLU A 135 13.90 10.16 -7.25
N ALA A 136 13.88 8.85 -7.05
CA ALA A 136 13.45 8.22 -5.81
C ALA A 136 14.23 8.76 -4.60
N ARG A 137 15.57 8.85 -4.72
CA ARG A 137 16.45 9.42 -3.68
C ARG A 137 16.02 10.82 -3.28
N LYS A 138 15.79 11.71 -4.24
CA LYS A 138 15.40 13.11 -3.96
C LYS A 138 14.05 13.19 -3.24
N ILE A 139 13.08 12.38 -3.68
CA ILE A 139 11.75 12.35 -3.08
C ILE A 139 11.79 11.78 -1.67
N LEU A 140 12.48 10.66 -1.44
CA LEU A 140 12.57 10.05 -0.11
C LEU A 140 13.43 10.88 0.85
N GLN A 141 14.48 11.54 0.39
CA GLN A 141 15.24 12.49 1.20
C GLN A 141 14.35 13.61 1.73
N LYS A 142 13.47 14.15 0.87
CA LYS A 142 12.48 15.15 1.27
C LYS A 142 11.46 14.56 2.26
N ALA A 143 10.96 13.36 2.01
CA ALA A 143 10.02 12.69 2.90
C ALA A 143 10.61 12.47 4.31
N VAL A 144 11.84 11.96 4.41
CA VAL A 144 12.56 11.76 5.68
C VAL A 144 12.76 13.07 6.44
N ALA A 145 13.09 14.15 5.73
CA ALA A 145 13.26 15.47 6.36
C ALA A 145 11.94 16.00 6.94
N LEU A 146 10.83 15.81 6.23
CA LEU A 146 9.49 16.26 6.66
C LEU A 146 8.90 15.37 7.77
N ASP A 147 9.13 14.04 7.71
CA ASP A 147 8.66 13.09 8.71
C ASP A 147 9.40 13.25 10.06
N GLY A 148 10.58 13.86 10.06
CA GLY A 148 11.44 13.96 11.24
C GLY A 148 11.93 12.59 11.72
N GLN A 149 12.06 11.63 10.82
CA GLN A 149 12.53 10.27 11.09
C GLN A 149 11.64 9.51 12.10
N LYS A 150 10.33 9.64 11.98
CA LYS A 150 9.35 8.96 12.83
C LYS A 150 8.92 7.61 12.26
N SER A 151 8.76 7.52 10.94
CA SER A 151 8.33 6.30 10.24
C SER A 151 9.50 5.34 10.03
N PRO A 152 9.47 4.14 10.62
CA PRO A 152 10.50 3.12 10.39
C PRO A 152 10.49 2.61 8.96
N GLU A 153 9.33 2.48 8.30
CA GLU A 153 9.19 2.05 6.91
C GLU A 153 9.90 3.01 5.96
N LEU A 154 9.65 4.31 6.11
CA LEU A 154 10.29 5.35 5.31
C LEU A 154 11.83 5.32 5.46
N MET A 155 12.33 5.05 6.66
CA MET A 155 13.78 4.92 6.88
C MET A 155 14.34 3.69 6.18
N VAL A 156 13.63 2.57 6.15
CA VAL A 156 14.05 1.38 5.40
C VAL A 156 14.07 1.67 3.90
N HIS A 157 13.00 2.22 3.34
CA HIS A 157 12.94 2.57 1.92
C HIS A 157 14.08 3.50 1.50
N TYR A 158 14.38 4.52 2.34
CA TYR A 158 15.49 5.43 2.04
C TYR A 158 16.84 4.74 2.18
N GLY A 159 17.03 3.87 3.17
CA GLY A 159 18.22 3.04 3.36
C GLY A 159 18.48 2.13 2.16
N ASP A 160 17.44 1.49 1.62
CA ASP A 160 17.56 0.60 0.45
C ASP A 160 18.05 1.35 -0.79
N ILE A 161 17.56 2.58 -1.00
CA ILE A 161 18.02 3.43 -2.11
C ILE A 161 19.49 3.86 -1.92
N LEU A 162 19.85 4.29 -0.72
CA LEU A 162 21.25 4.66 -0.40
C LEU A 162 22.20 3.49 -0.62
N HIS A 163 21.80 2.29 -0.20
CA HIS A 163 22.57 1.08 -0.43
C HIS A 163 22.80 0.80 -1.92
N LEU A 164 21.74 0.88 -2.74
CA LEU A 164 21.85 0.68 -4.17
C LEU A 164 22.77 1.72 -4.84
N LEU A 165 22.82 2.94 -4.31
CA LEU A 165 23.70 4.02 -4.77
C LEU A 165 25.14 3.91 -4.24
N GLY A 166 25.46 2.87 -3.45
CA GLY A 166 26.79 2.65 -2.88
C GLY A 166 27.07 3.45 -1.61
N GLU A 167 26.07 4.17 -1.06
CA GLU A 167 26.19 4.95 0.17
C GLU A 167 26.00 4.05 1.41
N GLN A 168 26.80 3.00 1.53
CA GLN A 168 26.66 1.91 2.52
C GLN A 168 26.54 2.42 3.96
N PHE A 169 27.42 3.32 4.37
CA PHE A 169 27.45 3.86 5.72
C PHE A 169 26.13 4.57 6.09
N MET A 170 25.59 5.36 5.18
CA MET A 170 24.33 6.05 5.40
C MET A 170 23.14 5.08 5.41
N ALA A 171 23.14 4.08 4.53
CA ALA A 171 22.13 3.03 4.52
C ALA A 171 22.05 2.30 5.87
N GLU A 172 23.20 1.88 6.43
CA GLU A 172 23.25 1.23 7.74
C GLU A 172 22.69 2.11 8.86
N ILE A 173 22.95 3.42 8.85
CA ILE A 173 22.40 4.35 9.84
C ILE A 173 20.87 4.35 9.78
N TYR A 174 20.27 4.43 8.59
CA TYR A 174 18.82 4.46 8.44
C TYR A 174 18.17 3.13 8.81
N TRP A 175 18.73 2.00 8.40
CA TRP A 175 18.22 0.67 8.78
C TRP A 175 18.30 0.44 10.29
N ARG A 176 19.40 0.82 10.93
CA ARG A 176 19.54 0.73 12.40
C ARG A 176 18.49 1.55 13.12
N ARG A 177 18.27 2.79 12.69
CA ARG A 177 17.23 3.67 13.27
C ARG A 177 15.82 3.09 13.07
N ALA A 178 15.56 2.48 11.92
CA ALA A 178 14.28 1.79 11.67
C ALA A 178 14.06 0.65 12.68
N LEU A 179 15.08 -0.19 12.89
CA LEU A 179 15.02 -1.27 13.89
C LEU A 179 14.82 -0.74 15.32
N GLU A 180 15.52 0.32 15.71
CA GLU A 180 15.34 0.99 17.02
C GLU A 180 13.91 1.52 17.23
N LYS A 181 13.21 1.84 16.14
CA LYS A 181 11.81 2.27 16.15
C LYS A 181 10.80 1.14 15.98
N GLY A 182 11.25 -0.10 16.03
CA GLY A 182 10.39 -1.27 16.01
C GLY A 182 10.03 -1.78 14.60
N TYR A 183 10.81 -1.44 13.57
CA TYR A 183 10.64 -2.08 12.26
C TYR A 183 10.83 -3.59 12.40
N ASP A 184 9.85 -4.34 11.90
CA ASP A 184 9.88 -5.79 11.88
C ASP A 184 10.07 -6.29 10.44
N ALA A 185 11.26 -6.78 10.16
CA ALA A 185 11.65 -7.27 8.84
C ALA A 185 11.09 -8.67 8.51
N ARG A 186 9.89 -9.01 8.99
CA ARG A 186 9.25 -10.31 8.71
C ARG A 186 8.76 -10.47 7.28
#